data_8daca28d3e47c6bf7846fc85d7485ce3
#
_entry.id   8daca28d3e47c6bf7846fc85d7485ce3
#
_cell.length_a   1.000
_cell.length_b   1.000
_cell.length_c   1.000
_cell.angle_alpha   90.00
_cell.angle_beta   90.00
_cell.angle_gamma   90.00
#
_symmetry.space_group_name_H-M   'P 1'
#
loop_
_entity.id
_entity.type
_entity.pdbx_description
1 polymer ?
#
loop_
_entity_poly.entity_id
_entity_poly.type
_entity_poly.pdbx_seq_one_letter_code
_entity_poly.pdbx_strand_id
1 'polypeptide(L)'
;MLKEISIEIIRKCPNNCLHCSSFSNKNCSEIIPYELFKKVVSGAKNLGLKTVCFSGGEPFLHPDIIEMIEYVYDIGLDSYVYSSGIYMDKDDIRGPIPQQIFDRISNKVTKIIYNIEATQKETYDIIMGTHGCFEFLKESIRRSLIVIQDSIPAILDKCKS
;
A
#
# COMPACT_ATOMS: atom_id res chain seq x y z
N MET A 1 -24.05 -10.25 -0.39
CA MET A 1 -23.66 -8.97 0.19
C MET A 1 -22.16 -8.78 -0.06
N LEU A 2 -21.76 -7.68 -0.70
CA LEU A 2 -20.37 -7.36 -1.02
C LEU A 2 -19.64 -6.98 0.27
N LYS A 3 -18.57 -7.71 0.62
CA LYS A 3 -17.81 -7.43 1.85
C LYS A 3 -16.47 -6.75 1.58
N GLU A 4 -15.83 -7.10 0.49
CA GLU A 4 -14.48 -6.65 0.14
C GLU A 4 -14.37 -6.40 -1.36
N ILE A 5 -13.59 -5.39 -1.76
CA ILE A 5 -13.16 -5.17 -3.13
C ILE A 5 -11.66 -4.97 -3.16
N SER A 6 -11.01 -5.52 -4.20
CA SER A 6 -9.61 -5.21 -4.51
C SER A 6 -9.56 -4.33 -5.75
N ILE A 7 -8.83 -3.22 -5.67
CA ILE A 7 -8.71 -2.24 -6.73
C ILE A 7 -7.24 -2.05 -7.08
N GLU A 8 -6.88 -2.36 -8.33
CA GLU A 8 -5.58 -1.97 -8.89
C GLU A 8 -5.60 -0.48 -9.19
N ILE A 9 -5.11 0.35 -8.26
CA ILE A 9 -5.17 1.82 -8.36
C ILE A 9 -4.12 2.41 -9.29
N ILE A 10 -3.02 1.68 -9.53
CA ILE A 10 -1.90 2.10 -10.36
C ILE A 10 -1.20 0.86 -10.93
N ARG A 11 -0.70 0.95 -12.18
CA ARG A 11 0.13 -0.11 -12.77
C ARG A 11 1.63 0.17 -12.68
N LYS A 12 2.05 1.41 -12.37
CA LYS A 12 3.47 1.71 -12.16
C LYS A 12 4.00 0.90 -10.96
N CYS A 13 5.15 0.26 -11.13
CA CYS A 13 5.81 -0.53 -10.09
C CYS A 13 7.33 -0.36 -10.20
N PRO A 14 8.07 -0.25 -9.08
CA PRO A 14 9.54 -0.18 -9.12
C PRO A 14 10.18 -1.52 -9.47
N ASN A 15 9.42 -2.62 -9.36
CA ASN A 15 9.88 -3.98 -9.58
C ASN A 15 9.52 -4.50 -10.97
N ASN A 16 10.12 -5.64 -11.33
CA ASN A 16 9.83 -6.39 -12.55
C ASN A 16 9.74 -7.88 -12.21
N CYS A 17 8.81 -8.22 -11.29
CA CYS A 17 8.70 -9.55 -10.72
C CYS A 17 8.40 -10.61 -11.78
N LEU A 18 9.06 -11.76 -11.68
CA LEU A 18 8.92 -12.88 -12.61
C LEU A 18 7.48 -13.46 -12.67
N HIS A 19 6.74 -13.33 -11.58
CA HIS A 19 5.38 -13.86 -11.41
C HIS A 19 4.28 -12.79 -11.46
N CYS A 20 4.59 -11.56 -11.90
CA CYS A 20 3.63 -10.46 -11.89
C CYS A 20 2.46 -10.70 -12.85
N SER A 21 1.27 -10.97 -12.31
CA SER A 21 0.04 -11.20 -13.10
C SER A 21 -0.45 -9.94 -13.82
N SER A 22 -0.18 -8.75 -13.27
CA SER A 22 -0.57 -7.46 -13.86
C SER A 22 0.45 -6.93 -14.86
N PHE A 23 1.60 -7.59 -15.04
CA PHE A 23 2.72 -7.13 -15.87
C PHE A 23 3.15 -5.70 -15.56
N SER A 24 3.04 -5.32 -14.29
CA SER A 24 3.40 -3.99 -13.78
C SER A 24 4.91 -3.79 -13.78
N ASN A 25 5.34 -2.60 -14.18
CA ASN A 25 6.74 -2.20 -14.18
C ASN A 25 6.86 -0.66 -14.15
N LYS A 26 8.09 -0.15 -14.13
CA LYS A 26 8.34 1.30 -14.01
C LYS A 26 7.84 2.14 -15.20
N ASN A 27 7.62 1.52 -16.36
CA ASN A 27 7.18 2.20 -17.59
C ASN A 27 5.65 2.26 -17.73
N CYS A 28 4.92 1.57 -16.86
CA CYS A 28 3.45 1.66 -16.82
C CYS A 28 3.02 3.03 -16.30
N SER A 29 1.94 3.58 -16.87
CA SER A 29 1.43 4.91 -16.52
C SER A 29 -0.05 4.92 -16.15
N GLU A 30 -0.71 3.76 -16.25
CA GLU A 30 -2.14 3.65 -15.98
C GLU A 30 -2.40 3.85 -14.48
N ILE A 31 -3.37 4.70 -14.20
CA ILE A 31 -3.75 5.13 -12.85
C ILE A 31 -5.26 5.33 -12.77
N ILE A 32 -5.87 5.01 -11.65
CA ILE A 32 -7.28 5.35 -11.38
C ILE A 32 -7.34 6.76 -10.80
N PRO A 33 -8.03 7.71 -11.45
CA PRO A 33 -8.21 9.05 -10.88
C PRO A 33 -8.96 9.00 -9.54
N TYR A 34 -8.59 9.87 -8.59
CA TYR A 34 -9.17 9.93 -7.25
C TYR A 34 -10.71 10.02 -7.26
N GLU A 35 -11.29 10.85 -8.14
CA GLU A 35 -12.74 11.00 -8.25
C GLU A 35 -13.44 9.72 -8.71
N LEU A 36 -12.82 8.97 -9.63
CA LEU A 36 -13.35 7.67 -10.05
C LEU A 36 -13.29 6.65 -8.91
N PHE A 37 -12.16 6.63 -8.19
CA PHE A 37 -12.00 5.78 -7.00
C PHE A 37 -13.10 6.05 -5.97
N LYS A 38 -13.34 7.31 -5.60
CA LYS A 38 -14.40 7.69 -4.66
C LYS A 38 -15.78 7.22 -5.13
N LYS A 39 -16.08 7.41 -6.41
CA LYS A 39 -17.36 6.99 -6.99
C LYS A 39 -17.57 5.48 -6.89
N VAL A 40 -16.54 4.70 -7.19
CA VAL A 40 -16.57 3.22 -7.10
C VAL A 40 -16.78 2.79 -5.66
N VAL A 41 -15.97 3.31 -4.73
CA VAL A 41 -16.01 2.92 -3.30
C VAL A 41 -17.34 3.33 -2.65
N SER A 42 -17.84 4.53 -2.92
CA SER A 42 -19.15 4.96 -2.37
C SER A 42 -20.31 4.11 -2.91
N GLY A 43 -20.30 3.77 -4.20
CA GLY A 43 -21.27 2.85 -4.78
C GLY A 43 -21.23 1.46 -4.14
N ALA A 44 -20.03 0.91 -3.97
CA ALA A 44 -19.80 -0.38 -3.32
C ALA A 44 -20.23 -0.38 -1.85
N LYS A 45 -20.02 0.73 -1.13
CA LYS A 45 -20.46 0.88 0.27
C LYS A 45 -21.98 0.69 0.40
N ASN A 46 -22.75 1.24 -0.53
CA ASN A 46 -24.22 1.06 -0.55
C ASN A 46 -24.65 -0.39 -0.77
N LEU A 47 -23.75 -1.25 -1.29
CA LEU A 47 -23.94 -2.69 -1.45
C LEU A 47 -23.43 -3.51 -0.25
N GLY A 48 -22.99 -2.85 0.82
CA GLY A 48 -22.56 -3.48 2.06
C GLY A 48 -21.07 -3.72 2.18
N LEU A 49 -20.24 -3.04 1.35
CA LEU A 49 -18.79 -3.08 1.45
C LEU A 49 -18.30 -2.76 2.86
N LYS A 50 -17.27 -3.47 3.30
CA LYS A 50 -16.57 -3.27 4.59
C LYS A 50 -15.09 -2.94 4.41
N THR A 51 -14.45 -3.54 3.40
CA THR A 51 -13.00 -3.46 3.22
C THR A 51 -12.64 -3.08 1.79
N VAL A 52 -11.73 -2.12 1.65
CA VAL A 52 -11.10 -1.75 0.38
C VAL A 52 -9.65 -2.24 0.40
N CYS A 53 -9.29 -3.08 -0.56
CA CYS A 53 -7.92 -3.56 -0.77
C CYS A 53 -7.27 -2.76 -1.88
N PHE A 54 -6.24 -2.00 -1.55
CA PHE A 54 -5.41 -1.26 -2.50
C PHE A 54 -4.35 -2.20 -3.08
N SER A 55 -4.35 -2.35 -4.37
CA SER A 55 -3.46 -3.23 -5.14
C SER A 55 -2.98 -2.54 -6.42
N GLY A 56 -2.32 -3.30 -7.28
CA GLY A 56 -1.86 -2.85 -8.59
C GLY A 56 -0.39 -3.15 -8.81
N GLY A 57 0.38 -2.16 -9.29
CA GLY A 57 1.83 -2.21 -9.28
C GLY A 57 2.35 -2.02 -7.85
N GLU A 58 2.73 -0.79 -7.51
CA GLU A 58 3.04 -0.42 -6.12
C GLU A 58 2.09 0.70 -5.68
N PRO A 59 1.11 0.43 -4.80
CA PRO A 59 0.11 1.43 -4.41
C PRO A 59 0.69 2.72 -3.83
N PHE A 60 1.81 2.64 -3.11
CA PHE A 60 2.47 3.82 -2.55
C PHE A 60 3.12 4.75 -3.58
N LEU A 61 3.13 4.36 -4.87
CA LEU A 61 3.49 5.26 -5.98
C LEU A 61 2.30 6.05 -6.53
N HIS A 62 1.07 5.75 -6.11
CA HIS A 62 -0.10 6.54 -6.52
C HIS A 62 -0.04 7.92 -5.87
N PRO A 63 -0.13 9.03 -6.64
CA PRO A 63 -0.02 10.38 -6.08
C PRO A 63 -1.06 10.68 -4.99
N ASP A 64 -2.26 10.13 -5.11
CA ASP A 64 -3.37 10.38 -4.19
C ASP A 64 -3.59 9.22 -3.20
N ILE A 65 -2.61 8.32 -2.99
CA ILE A 65 -2.80 7.14 -2.11
C ILE A 65 -3.22 7.53 -0.69
N ILE A 66 -2.64 8.61 -0.18
CA ILE A 66 -2.92 9.07 1.18
C ILE A 66 -4.36 9.56 1.27
N GLU A 67 -4.78 10.40 0.34
CA GLU A 67 -6.14 10.92 0.23
C GLU A 67 -7.18 9.81 0.02
N MET A 68 -6.81 8.76 -0.73
CA MET A 68 -7.65 7.57 -0.90
C MET A 68 -7.84 6.79 0.40
N ILE A 69 -6.76 6.58 1.17
CA ILE A 69 -6.83 5.91 2.47
C ILE A 69 -7.63 6.75 3.46
N GLU A 70 -7.41 8.06 3.51
CA GLU A 70 -8.17 9.00 4.33
C GLU A 70 -9.66 8.94 4.00
N TYR A 71 -10.02 8.98 2.73
CA TYR A 71 -11.42 8.86 2.30
C TYR A 71 -12.06 7.54 2.77
N VAL A 72 -11.37 6.41 2.61
CA VAL A 72 -11.88 5.09 3.06
C VAL A 72 -12.13 5.08 4.57
N TYR A 73 -11.19 5.65 5.34
CA TYR A 73 -11.31 5.80 6.78
C TYR A 73 -12.50 6.71 7.17
N ASP A 74 -12.63 7.88 6.55
CA ASP A 74 -13.66 8.88 6.86
C ASP A 74 -15.07 8.35 6.60
N ILE A 75 -15.24 7.46 5.63
CA ILE A 75 -16.52 6.81 5.38
C ILE A 75 -16.72 5.53 6.21
N GLY A 76 -15.84 5.20 7.14
CA GLY A 76 -15.97 4.09 8.09
C GLY A 76 -15.75 2.72 7.47
N LEU A 77 -14.84 2.59 6.51
CA LEU A 77 -14.41 1.33 5.91
C LEU A 77 -12.98 0.99 6.31
N ASP A 78 -12.67 -0.31 6.31
CA ASP A 78 -11.32 -0.80 6.47
C ASP A 78 -10.51 -0.64 5.18
N SER A 79 -9.21 -0.34 5.31
CA SER A 79 -8.26 -0.26 4.21
C SER A 79 -7.10 -1.24 4.37
N TYR A 80 -6.88 -2.09 3.37
CA TYR A 80 -5.73 -2.98 3.30
C TYR A 80 -4.85 -2.57 2.11
N VAL A 81 -3.56 -2.37 2.33
CA VAL A 81 -2.61 -2.00 1.26
C VAL A 81 -1.66 -3.15 1.01
N TYR A 82 -1.70 -3.73 -0.20
CA TYR A 82 -0.75 -4.75 -0.64
C TYR A 82 0.47 -4.07 -1.26
N SER A 83 1.63 -4.25 -0.66
CA SER A 83 2.85 -3.54 -1.07
C SER A 83 4.06 -4.47 -1.15
N SER A 84 4.93 -4.17 -2.10
CA SER A 84 6.26 -4.77 -2.16
C SER A 84 7.23 -4.19 -1.12
N GLY A 85 6.87 -3.06 -0.51
CA GLY A 85 7.75 -2.32 0.39
C GLY A 85 8.85 -1.53 -0.32
N ILE A 86 8.80 -1.41 -1.66
CA ILE A 86 9.79 -0.69 -2.44
C ILE A 86 9.14 0.55 -3.05
N TYR A 87 9.73 1.70 -2.79
CA TYR A 87 9.35 2.97 -3.36
C TYR A 87 10.28 3.36 -4.52
N MET A 88 9.80 4.21 -5.40
CA MET A 88 10.60 4.80 -6.47
C MET A 88 10.22 6.27 -6.59
N ASP A 89 11.20 7.15 -6.51
CA ASP A 89 10.97 8.58 -6.63
C ASP A 89 10.80 9.04 -8.09
N LYS A 90 10.67 10.35 -8.25
CA LYS A 90 10.50 11.00 -9.57
C LYS A 90 11.71 10.84 -10.51
N ASP A 91 12.89 10.56 -9.95
CA ASP A 91 14.15 10.40 -10.67
C ASP A 91 14.46 8.90 -10.91
N ASP A 92 13.46 8.03 -10.76
CA ASP A 92 13.55 6.56 -10.88
C ASP A 92 14.51 5.92 -9.84
N ILE A 93 14.83 6.62 -8.74
CA ILE A 93 15.68 6.08 -7.69
C ILE A 93 14.84 5.22 -6.75
N ARG A 94 15.22 3.96 -6.60
CA ARG A 94 14.55 3.00 -5.72
C ARG A 94 15.05 3.12 -4.28
N GLY A 95 14.14 2.89 -3.35
CA GLY A 95 14.43 2.90 -1.92
C GLY A 95 13.27 2.32 -1.09
N PRO A 96 13.37 2.36 0.22
CA PRO A 96 12.25 2.05 1.10
C PRO A 96 11.17 3.12 1.00
N ILE A 97 9.93 2.75 1.37
CA ILE A 97 8.82 3.70 1.44
C ILE A 97 9.20 4.85 2.40
N PRO A 98 9.00 6.12 2.00
CA PRO A 98 9.29 7.28 2.83
C PRO A 98 8.53 7.25 4.17
N GLN A 99 9.20 7.59 5.28
CA GLN A 99 8.61 7.62 6.61
C GLN A 99 7.36 8.51 6.66
N GLN A 100 7.40 9.65 5.98
CA GLN A 100 6.30 10.63 5.95
C GLN A 100 4.98 10.03 5.43
N ILE A 101 5.03 9.02 4.55
CA ILE A 101 3.82 8.32 4.09
C ILE A 101 3.21 7.55 5.25
N PHE A 102 4.02 6.77 5.98
CA PHE A 102 3.55 6.00 7.14
C PHE A 102 3.00 6.92 8.22
N ASP A 103 3.68 8.03 8.53
CA ASP A 103 3.23 8.99 9.54
C ASP A 103 1.84 9.54 9.23
N ARG A 104 1.56 9.82 7.94
CA ARG A 104 0.26 10.36 7.51
C ARG A 104 -0.89 9.34 7.55
N ILE A 105 -0.61 8.07 7.33
CA ILE A 105 -1.64 7.02 7.25
C ILE A 105 -1.80 6.19 8.52
N SER A 106 -0.94 6.38 9.52
CA SER A 106 -0.78 5.53 10.71
C SER A 106 -2.08 5.22 11.46
N ASN A 107 -2.94 6.21 11.62
CA ASN A 107 -4.20 6.09 12.34
C ASN A 107 -5.42 5.84 11.43
N LYS A 108 -5.19 5.64 10.14
CA LYS A 108 -6.23 5.57 9.11
C LYS A 108 -6.19 4.27 8.31
N VAL A 109 -5.00 3.74 8.05
CA VAL A 109 -4.83 2.44 7.39
C VAL A 109 -5.08 1.30 8.37
N THR A 110 -5.90 0.33 7.98
CA THR A 110 -6.19 -0.83 8.84
C THR A 110 -5.06 -1.84 8.81
N LYS A 111 -4.50 -2.13 7.62
CA LYS A 111 -3.37 -3.06 7.44
C LYS A 111 -2.50 -2.69 6.26
N ILE A 112 -1.20 -2.93 6.39
CA ILE A 112 -0.26 -3.02 5.27
C ILE A 112 0.20 -4.48 5.18
N ILE A 113 0.06 -5.07 4.01
CA ILE A 113 0.39 -6.46 3.73
C ILE A 113 1.58 -6.47 2.78
N TYR A 114 2.72 -6.93 3.28
CA TYR A 114 3.96 -6.98 2.51
C TYR A 114 4.14 -8.32 1.82
N ASN A 115 4.57 -8.29 0.56
CA ASN A 115 4.94 -9.47 -0.20
C ASN A 115 6.35 -9.92 0.19
N ILE A 116 6.47 -11.10 0.81
CA ILE A 116 7.75 -11.70 1.20
C ILE A 116 7.91 -13.01 0.42
N GLU A 117 8.52 -12.91 -0.77
CA GLU A 117 8.64 -14.04 -1.72
C GLU A 117 9.78 -15.01 -1.35
N ALA A 118 10.77 -14.56 -0.58
CA ALA A 118 11.88 -15.37 -0.09
C ALA A 118 12.49 -14.75 1.16
N THR A 119 13.17 -15.57 1.97
CA THR A 119 13.91 -15.14 3.17
C THR A 119 15.38 -14.84 2.89
N GLN A 120 15.89 -15.30 1.74
CA GLN A 120 17.27 -15.05 1.30
C GLN A 120 17.27 -13.89 0.31
N LYS A 121 18.17 -12.95 0.53
CA LYS A 121 18.28 -11.69 -0.23
C LYS A 121 18.43 -11.94 -1.72
N GLU A 122 19.35 -12.81 -2.09
CA GLU A 122 19.67 -13.09 -3.50
C GLU A 122 18.46 -13.71 -4.23
N THR A 123 17.79 -14.64 -3.59
CA THR A 123 16.57 -15.28 -4.13
C THR A 123 15.44 -14.28 -4.25
N TYR A 124 15.25 -13.43 -3.23
CA TYR A 124 14.23 -12.40 -3.24
C TYR A 124 14.44 -11.40 -4.39
N ASP A 125 15.66 -10.86 -4.51
CA ASP A 125 16.01 -9.90 -5.56
C ASP A 125 15.83 -10.48 -6.97
N ILE A 126 16.15 -11.77 -7.18
CA ILE A 126 15.90 -12.47 -8.45
C ILE A 126 14.41 -12.55 -8.74
N ILE A 127 13.58 -12.99 -7.79
CA ILE A 127 12.13 -13.12 -7.96
C ILE A 127 11.50 -11.75 -8.25
N MET A 128 11.92 -10.72 -7.53
CA MET A 128 11.43 -9.35 -7.70
C MET A 128 11.97 -8.66 -8.97
N GLY A 129 12.96 -9.28 -9.66
CA GLY A 129 13.57 -8.74 -10.86
C GLY A 129 14.30 -7.40 -10.63
N THR A 130 14.77 -7.14 -9.41
CA THR A 130 15.35 -5.86 -9.02
C THR A 130 16.35 -6.05 -7.86
N HIS A 131 17.57 -5.54 -8.01
CA HIS A 131 18.59 -5.61 -6.96
C HIS A 131 18.29 -4.68 -5.78
N GLY A 132 18.60 -5.14 -4.57
CA GLY A 132 18.46 -4.37 -3.33
C GLY A 132 17.05 -4.34 -2.76
N CYS A 133 16.09 -4.99 -3.40
CA CYS A 133 14.70 -5.02 -2.97
C CYS A 133 14.51 -5.56 -1.56
N PHE A 134 15.26 -6.59 -1.19
CA PHE A 134 15.14 -7.21 0.13
C PHE A 134 15.49 -6.26 1.27
N GLU A 135 16.53 -5.44 1.11
CA GLU A 135 16.91 -4.46 2.12
C GLU A 135 15.91 -3.29 2.19
N PHE A 136 15.38 -2.85 1.05
CA PHE A 136 14.33 -1.83 1.01
C PHE A 136 13.05 -2.31 1.69
N LEU A 137 12.62 -3.55 1.42
CA LEU A 137 11.48 -4.15 2.11
C LEU A 137 11.66 -4.17 3.63
N LYS A 138 12.81 -4.67 4.12
CA LYS A 138 13.10 -4.72 5.56
C LYS A 138 13.02 -3.34 6.20
N GLU A 139 13.59 -2.34 5.55
CA GLU A 139 13.56 -0.96 6.06
C GLU A 139 12.13 -0.39 6.03
N SER A 140 11.33 -0.68 5.01
CA SER A 140 9.92 -0.26 4.95
C SER A 140 9.09 -0.90 6.06
N ILE A 141 9.29 -2.19 6.32
CA ILE A 141 8.65 -2.88 7.45
C ILE A 141 9.06 -2.21 8.77
N ARG A 142 10.35 -1.96 8.98
CA ARG A 142 10.84 -1.28 10.20
C ARG A 142 10.19 0.08 10.40
N ARG A 143 10.08 0.89 9.34
CA ARG A 143 9.46 2.22 9.38
C ARG A 143 7.98 2.14 9.72
N SER A 144 7.25 1.19 9.15
CA SER A 144 5.82 1.01 9.43
C SER A 144 5.56 0.58 10.89
N LEU A 145 6.45 -0.21 11.50
CA LEU A 145 6.34 -0.65 12.89
C LEU A 145 6.57 0.47 13.90
N ILE A 146 7.45 1.43 13.63
CA ILE A 146 7.70 2.59 14.50
C ILE A 146 6.39 3.36 14.73
N VAL A 147 5.65 3.59 13.66
CA VAL A 147 4.38 4.32 13.71
C VAL A 147 3.30 3.59 14.50
N ILE A 148 3.26 2.25 14.43
CA ILE A 148 2.33 1.43 15.23
C ILE A 148 2.67 1.54 16.72
N GLN A 149 3.94 1.51 17.10
CA GLN A 149 4.36 1.64 18.49
C GLN A 149 4.00 3.00 19.09
N ASP A 150 4.14 4.07 18.34
CA ASP A 150 3.76 5.42 18.79
C ASP A 150 2.23 5.60 18.89
N SER A 151 1.46 4.77 18.20
CA SER A 151 -0.02 4.78 18.23
C SER A 151 -0.63 3.97 19.38
N ILE A 152 0.11 3.03 19.97
CA ILE A 152 -0.38 2.17 21.07
C ILE A 152 -0.86 2.97 22.29
N PRO A 153 -0.17 4.02 22.78
CA PRO A 153 -0.67 4.83 23.90
C PRO A 153 -2.01 5.48 23.62
N ALA A 154 -2.21 6.02 22.41
CA ALA A 154 -3.45 6.68 22.01
C ALA A 154 -4.64 5.68 21.89
N ILE A 155 -4.37 4.43 21.53
CA ILE A 155 -5.38 3.36 21.47
C ILE A 155 -5.76 2.93 22.87
N LEU A 156 -4.79 2.78 23.79
CA LEU A 156 -5.05 2.37 25.17
C LEU A 156 -5.85 3.43 25.95
N ASP A 157 -5.67 4.71 25.66
CA ASP A 157 -6.45 5.78 26.30
C ASP A 157 -7.91 5.80 25.83
N LYS A 158 -8.17 5.46 24.57
CA LYS A 158 -9.54 5.32 24.04
C LYS A 158 -10.29 4.10 24.58
N CYS A 159 -9.59 3.07 25.03
CA CYS A 159 -10.19 1.88 25.64
C CYS A 159 -10.54 2.06 27.12
N LYS A 160 -10.14 3.18 27.76
CA LYS A 160 -10.41 3.51 29.16
C LYS A 160 -11.59 4.46 29.35
N SER A 161 -12.18 4.96 28.28
CA SER A 161 -13.37 5.81 28.24
C SER A 161 -14.59 5.03 27.82
#